data_c1be0976366320577fb0129953779751
#
_entry.id   c1be0976366320577fb0129953779751
#
_cell.length_a   1.000
_cell.length_b   1.000
_cell.length_c   1.000
_cell.angle_alpha   90.00
_cell.angle_beta   90.00
_cell.angle_gamma   90.00
#
_symmetry.space_group_name_H-M   'P 1'
#
loop_
_entity.id
_entity.type
_entity.pdbx_description
1 polymer ?
#
loop_
_entity_poly.entity_id
_entity_poly.type
_entity_poly.pdbx_seq_one_letter_code
_entity_poly.pdbx_strand_id
1 'polypeptide(L)'
;MKKKLLIFLLGISVLAEANTQTVGVGTYYKNSVYHSKNQINILPIINLEYNRFYLKGYKPGFIFYKESDINFSAIIDPIGGYSDFAIRKSKFKDGYKNLDSRNTQVMGGFALDFKIDKNIDGHSEVVFGNHGTKVNVKLNKAYKVNDRVTFIPAATFNYYNSKYMDYYIGIKEKDVLNNIKIEKTYKGKDTIAGGVSATLDMAVTEQASFLVFGGIDIYDKKIKKSDIVKTNNQYYVGAGLRYSF
;
A
#
# COMPACT_ATOMS: atom_id res chain seq x y z
N MET A 1 -24.00 -14.95 3.50
CA MET A 1 -22.94 -13.96 3.22
C MET A 1 -22.97 -13.29 1.83
N LYS A 2 -23.67 -13.87 0.83
CA LYS A 2 -23.70 -13.33 -0.57
C LYS A 2 -24.55 -12.07 -0.77
N LYS A 3 -25.51 -11.75 0.11
CA LYS A 3 -26.43 -10.59 -0.03
C LYS A 3 -25.85 -9.24 0.44
N LYS A 4 -24.80 -9.23 1.28
CA LYS A 4 -24.20 -7.97 1.79
C LYS A 4 -23.24 -7.31 0.80
N LEU A 5 -22.66 -8.05 -0.15
CA LEU A 5 -21.76 -7.51 -1.17
C LEU A 5 -22.54 -6.76 -2.27
N LEU A 6 -23.76 -7.18 -2.57
CA LEU A 6 -24.60 -6.58 -3.61
C LEU A 6 -25.15 -5.19 -3.21
N ILE A 7 -25.37 -4.97 -1.92
CA ILE A 7 -25.88 -3.68 -1.41
C ILE A 7 -24.79 -2.59 -1.46
N PHE A 8 -23.52 -2.96 -1.35
CA PHE A 8 -22.40 -2.02 -1.46
C PHE A 8 -22.22 -1.48 -2.90
N LEU A 9 -22.51 -2.30 -3.91
CA LEU A 9 -22.43 -1.91 -5.33
C LEU A 9 -23.59 -1.01 -5.78
N LEU A 10 -24.78 -1.14 -5.19
CA LEU A 10 -25.95 -0.34 -5.54
C LEU A 10 -25.93 1.08 -4.92
N GLY A 11 -25.15 1.33 -3.87
CA GLY A 11 -24.99 2.65 -3.26
C GLY A 11 -24.08 3.60 -4.04
N ILE A 12 -23.35 3.13 -5.04
CA ILE A 12 -22.34 3.92 -5.76
C ILE A 12 -22.96 4.79 -6.88
N SER A 13 -24.17 4.51 -7.32
CA SER A 13 -24.84 5.21 -8.43
C SER A 13 -25.33 6.64 -8.10
N VAL A 14 -25.19 7.10 -6.85
CA VAL A 14 -25.67 8.43 -6.41
C VAL A 14 -24.56 9.49 -6.34
N LEU A 15 -23.30 9.13 -6.59
CA LEU A 15 -22.15 10.02 -6.35
C LEU A 15 -21.55 10.64 -7.64
N ALA A 16 -22.30 10.67 -8.74
CA ALA A 16 -21.81 11.20 -10.01
C ALA A 16 -21.95 12.73 -10.08
N GLU A 17 -21.03 13.48 -9.49
CA GLU A 17 -20.75 14.87 -9.85
C GLU A 17 -19.23 15.10 -9.98
N ALA A 18 -18.84 15.37 -11.23
CA ALA A 18 -17.73 16.21 -11.72
C ALA A 18 -16.26 15.85 -11.39
N ASN A 19 -15.86 14.61 -11.13
CA ASN A 19 -14.47 14.15 -11.31
C ASN A 19 -14.52 12.68 -11.73
N THR A 20 -13.62 12.26 -12.62
CA THR A 20 -13.57 10.86 -13.10
C THR A 20 -13.47 9.91 -11.91
N GLN A 21 -14.60 9.37 -11.50
CA GLN A 21 -14.69 8.43 -10.40
C GLN A 21 -14.36 7.04 -10.92
N THR A 22 -13.62 6.27 -10.14
CA THR A 22 -13.22 4.94 -10.58
C THR A 22 -13.45 3.90 -9.51
N VAL A 23 -13.91 2.72 -9.95
CA VAL A 23 -13.97 1.52 -9.12
C VAL A 23 -13.37 0.35 -9.86
N GLY A 24 -12.73 -0.55 -9.13
CA GLY A 24 -12.13 -1.72 -9.73
C GLY A 24 -11.54 -2.66 -8.69
N VAL A 25 -11.00 -3.74 -9.18
CA VAL A 25 -10.31 -4.72 -8.37
C VAL A 25 -9.13 -5.32 -9.13
N GLY A 26 -8.07 -5.54 -8.43
CA GLY A 26 -6.89 -6.23 -8.94
C GLY A 26 -6.39 -7.29 -7.98
N THR A 27 -5.41 -8.01 -8.42
CA THR A 27 -4.64 -8.94 -7.60
C THR A 27 -3.16 -8.76 -7.90
N TYR A 28 -2.34 -8.96 -6.89
CA TYR A 28 -0.90 -8.92 -7.07
C TYR A 28 -0.20 -9.98 -6.24
N TYR A 29 0.84 -10.53 -6.84
CA TYR A 29 1.82 -11.36 -6.18
C TYR A 29 2.92 -10.46 -5.62
N LYS A 30 3.36 -10.72 -4.38
CA LYS A 30 4.56 -10.13 -3.80
C LYS A 30 5.43 -11.17 -3.10
N ASN A 31 6.75 -11.02 -3.20
CA ASN A 31 7.64 -11.78 -2.35
C ASN A 31 7.54 -11.26 -0.92
N SER A 32 7.83 -12.11 0.04
CA SER A 32 7.89 -11.72 1.44
C SER A 32 9.30 -11.29 1.83
N VAL A 33 9.40 -10.22 2.61
CA VAL A 33 10.67 -9.82 3.26
C VAL A 33 11.09 -10.81 4.35
N TYR A 34 10.14 -11.60 4.87
CA TYR A 34 10.35 -12.59 5.93
C TYR A 34 10.78 -13.97 5.40
N HIS A 35 11.26 -14.82 6.30
CA HIS A 35 11.36 -16.27 6.08
C HIS A 35 9.95 -16.91 6.06
N SER A 36 9.17 -16.61 5.03
CA SER A 36 7.78 -17.01 4.89
C SER A 36 7.44 -17.37 3.44
N LYS A 37 6.20 -17.82 3.22
CA LYS A 37 5.62 -17.98 1.88
C LYS A 37 5.33 -16.62 1.27
N ASN A 38 5.48 -16.52 -0.04
CA ASN A 38 5.06 -15.35 -0.80
C ASN A 38 3.55 -15.17 -0.74
N GLN A 39 3.07 -13.97 -1.06
CA GLN A 39 1.68 -13.61 -0.85
C GLN A 39 1.01 -13.21 -2.17
N ILE A 40 -0.24 -13.61 -2.29
CA ILE A 40 -1.17 -13.05 -3.28
C ILE A 40 -2.16 -12.20 -2.49
N ASN A 41 -2.33 -10.96 -2.90
CA ASN A 41 -3.18 -9.99 -2.24
C ASN A 41 -4.22 -9.43 -3.22
N ILE A 42 -5.35 -9.01 -2.70
CA ILE A 42 -6.37 -8.28 -3.43
C ILE A 42 -6.07 -6.79 -3.31
N LEU A 43 -6.19 -6.06 -4.42
CA LEU A 43 -6.02 -4.62 -4.50
C LEU A 43 -7.36 -3.98 -4.90
N PRO A 44 -8.01 -3.22 -4.01
CA PRO A 44 -9.12 -2.36 -4.43
C PRO A 44 -8.57 -1.18 -5.23
N ILE A 45 -9.11 -0.97 -6.42
CA ILE A 45 -8.78 0.14 -7.32
C ILE A 45 -9.95 1.12 -7.24
N ILE A 46 -9.93 1.97 -6.23
CA ILE A 46 -11.05 2.87 -5.93
C ILE A 46 -10.50 4.30 -5.90
N ASN A 47 -11.19 5.20 -6.60
CA ASN A 47 -11.02 6.62 -6.48
C ASN A 47 -12.40 7.27 -6.60
N LEU A 48 -13.00 7.55 -5.44
CA LEU A 48 -14.30 8.19 -5.31
C LEU A 48 -14.11 9.48 -4.55
N GLU A 49 -14.72 10.57 -5.03
CA GLU A 49 -14.72 11.86 -4.35
C GLU A 49 -16.13 12.45 -4.38
N TYR A 50 -16.62 12.88 -3.23
CA TYR A 50 -17.88 13.59 -3.09
C TYR A 50 -17.66 14.80 -2.18
N ASN A 51 -17.79 16.00 -2.76
CA ASN A 51 -17.46 17.26 -2.09
C ASN A 51 -16.01 17.25 -1.57
N ARG A 52 -15.83 17.17 -0.26
CA ARG A 52 -14.54 17.12 0.43
C ARG A 52 -14.20 15.73 0.96
N PHE A 53 -15.11 14.77 0.85
CA PHE A 53 -14.86 13.39 1.25
C PHE A 53 -14.35 12.59 0.06
N TYR A 54 -13.40 11.69 0.29
CA TYR A 54 -12.94 10.78 -0.73
C TYR A 54 -12.64 9.39 -0.17
N LEU A 55 -12.59 8.42 -1.09
CA LEU A 55 -12.09 7.07 -0.83
C LEU A 55 -11.06 6.72 -1.91
N LYS A 56 -9.78 6.67 -1.55
CA LYS A 56 -8.69 6.26 -2.44
C LYS A 56 -8.17 4.89 -2.01
N GLY A 57 -8.37 3.86 -2.87
CA GLY A 57 -8.12 2.47 -2.49
C GLY A 57 -9.02 2.05 -1.34
N TYR A 58 -8.46 1.84 -0.17
CA TYR A 58 -9.18 1.53 1.08
C TYR A 58 -9.07 2.66 2.13
N LYS A 59 -8.49 3.80 1.75
CA LYS A 59 -8.26 4.94 2.65
C LYS A 59 -9.34 6.00 2.47
N PRO A 60 -10.30 6.17 3.39
CA PRO A 60 -11.16 7.32 3.44
C PRO A 60 -10.39 8.57 3.88
N GLY A 61 -10.76 9.71 3.33
CA GLY A 61 -10.17 10.98 3.69
C GLY A 61 -11.15 12.16 3.59
N PHE A 62 -10.77 13.28 4.21
CA PHE A 62 -11.47 14.52 4.18
C PHE A 62 -10.52 15.66 3.79
N ILE A 63 -10.83 16.36 2.68
CA ILE A 63 -10.04 17.47 2.14
C ILE A 63 -10.44 18.73 2.89
N PHE A 64 -9.56 19.30 3.68
CA PHE A 64 -9.83 20.56 4.38
C PHE A 64 -9.25 21.77 3.65
N TYR A 65 -8.28 21.58 2.74
CA TYR A 65 -7.78 22.60 1.84
C TYR A 65 -7.69 22.04 0.42
N LYS A 66 -8.25 22.75 -0.56
CA LYS A 66 -8.28 22.34 -1.97
C LYS A 66 -8.03 23.53 -2.86
N GLU A 67 -6.98 23.47 -3.65
CA GLU A 67 -6.68 24.34 -4.78
C GLU A 67 -6.40 23.52 -6.04
N SER A 68 -6.19 24.17 -7.18
CA SER A 68 -6.02 23.51 -8.50
C SER A 68 -4.93 22.44 -8.48
N ASP A 69 -3.82 22.70 -7.81
CA ASP A 69 -2.63 21.86 -7.84
C ASP A 69 -2.25 21.27 -6.48
N ILE A 70 -3.01 21.56 -5.42
CA ILE A 70 -2.70 21.14 -4.07
C ILE A 70 -3.97 20.78 -3.33
N ASN A 71 -4.03 19.55 -2.77
CA ASN A 71 -5.07 19.15 -1.84
C ASN A 71 -4.44 18.68 -0.53
N PHE A 72 -4.86 19.23 0.59
CA PHE A 72 -4.45 18.79 1.91
C PHE A 72 -5.61 18.16 2.65
N SER A 73 -5.40 16.95 3.18
CA SER A 73 -6.47 16.12 3.73
C SER A 73 -6.08 15.40 5.01
N ALA A 74 -7.07 15.10 5.84
CA ALA A 74 -6.98 14.11 6.89
C ALA A 74 -7.36 12.74 6.32
N ILE A 75 -6.66 11.68 6.74
CA ILE A 75 -6.86 10.32 6.23
C ILE A 75 -6.93 9.29 7.36
N ILE A 76 -7.62 8.20 7.07
CA ILE A 76 -7.60 6.99 7.88
C ILE A 76 -7.09 5.85 6.99
N ASP A 77 -6.10 5.11 7.47
CA ASP A 77 -5.65 3.85 6.89
C ASP A 77 -6.12 2.70 7.78
N PRO A 78 -7.25 2.03 7.45
CA PRO A 78 -7.85 0.99 8.31
C PRO A 78 -7.05 -0.30 8.35
N ILE A 79 -6.13 -0.51 7.40
CA ILE A 79 -5.30 -1.71 7.27
C ILE A 79 -3.81 -1.38 7.11
N GLY A 80 -3.34 -0.38 7.83
CA GLY A 80 -1.93 0.04 7.83
C GLY A 80 -0.97 -1.15 8.02
N GLY A 81 0.07 -1.20 7.20
CA GLY A 81 1.01 -2.32 7.15
C GLY A 81 0.62 -3.46 6.20
N TYR A 82 -0.60 -3.49 5.64
CA TYR A 82 -1.07 -4.56 4.74
C TYR A 82 -0.17 -4.74 3.52
N SER A 83 0.19 -3.67 2.87
CA SER A 83 1.07 -3.69 1.70
C SER A 83 2.55 -3.85 2.05
N ASP A 84 2.94 -3.54 3.29
CA ASP A 84 4.35 -3.52 3.70
C ASP A 84 4.74 -4.84 4.40
N PHE A 85 4.45 -4.93 5.69
CA PHE A 85 5.01 -5.95 6.59
C PHE A 85 3.97 -6.86 7.25
N ALA A 86 2.65 -6.63 7.09
CA ALA A 86 1.67 -7.48 7.75
C ALA A 86 1.73 -8.92 7.22
N ILE A 87 1.72 -9.90 8.13
CA ILE A 87 1.81 -11.32 7.81
C ILE A 87 1.12 -12.17 8.87
N ARG A 88 0.38 -13.18 8.43
CA ARG A 88 -0.23 -14.18 9.32
C ARG A 88 0.79 -15.22 9.77
N LYS A 89 0.67 -15.68 11.02
CA LYS A 89 1.48 -16.76 11.61
C LYS A 89 1.62 -17.97 10.68
N SER A 90 0.55 -18.42 10.07
CA SER A 90 0.50 -19.60 9.18
C SER A 90 1.36 -19.48 7.91
N LYS A 91 1.87 -18.30 7.61
CA LYS A 91 2.71 -18.06 6.43
C LYS A 91 4.21 -18.25 6.71
N PHE A 92 4.63 -18.21 7.99
CA PHE A 92 6.02 -18.44 8.35
C PHE A 92 6.47 -19.87 8.03
N LYS A 93 7.74 -20.01 7.61
CA LYS A 93 8.35 -21.32 7.28
C LYS A 93 8.78 -22.08 8.54
N ASP A 94 9.16 -23.33 8.37
CA ASP A 94 9.69 -24.18 9.43
C ASP A 94 10.88 -23.53 10.13
N GLY A 95 10.87 -23.59 11.44
CA GLY A 95 11.84 -22.90 12.31
C GLY A 95 11.41 -21.49 12.73
N TYR A 96 10.32 -20.94 12.16
CA TYR A 96 9.74 -19.63 12.46
C TYR A 96 8.23 -19.71 12.78
N LYS A 97 7.66 -20.91 12.84
CA LYS A 97 6.19 -21.13 12.94
C LYS A 97 5.57 -20.68 14.27
N ASN A 98 6.39 -20.50 15.30
CA ASN A 98 5.91 -20.07 16.61
C ASN A 98 5.94 -18.54 16.78
N LEU A 99 6.32 -17.79 15.75
CA LEU A 99 6.16 -16.35 15.72
C LEU A 99 4.68 -15.96 15.68
N ASP A 100 4.36 -14.90 16.38
CA ASP A 100 3.03 -14.30 16.31
C ASP A 100 2.80 -13.64 14.94
N SER A 101 1.52 -13.53 14.55
CA SER A 101 1.14 -12.73 13.37
C SER A 101 1.59 -11.27 13.55
N ARG A 102 2.00 -10.66 12.46
CA ARG A 102 2.20 -9.22 12.38
C ARG A 102 0.96 -8.63 11.71
N ASN A 103 0.01 -8.20 12.53
CA ASN A 103 -1.30 -7.77 12.06
C ASN A 103 -1.25 -6.37 11.44
N THR A 104 -2.24 -6.07 10.62
CA THR A 104 -2.54 -4.69 10.22
C THR A 104 -3.00 -3.88 11.44
N GLN A 105 -2.87 -2.56 11.35
CA GLN A 105 -3.33 -1.63 12.36
C GLN A 105 -4.12 -0.50 11.74
N VAL A 106 -5.05 0.07 12.48
CA VAL A 106 -5.70 1.32 12.07
C VAL A 106 -4.72 2.47 12.32
N MET A 107 -4.52 3.30 11.31
CA MET A 107 -3.67 4.49 11.39
C MET A 107 -4.46 5.70 10.93
N GLY A 108 -4.19 6.85 11.54
CA GLY A 108 -4.76 8.14 11.13
C GLY A 108 -3.66 9.14 10.85
N GLY A 109 -3.92 10.11 10.00
CA GLY A 109 -2.90 11.10 9.67
C GLY A 109 -3.34 12.10 8.63
N PHE A 110 -2.36 12.61 7.90
CA PHE A 110 -2.54 13.66 6.90
C PHE A 110 -1.93 13.24 5.57
N ALA A 111 -2.52 13.73 4.49
CA ALA A 111 -2.00 13.55 3.14
C ALA A 111 -2.00 14.88 2.39
N LEU A 112 -1.02 15.01 1.51
CA LEU A 112 -0.85 16.10 0.57
C LEU A 112 -0.77 15.49 -0.84
N ASP A 113 -1.76 15.78 -1.68
CA ASP A 113 -1.71 15.54 -3.11
C ASP A 113 -1.31 16.85 -3.81
N PHE A 114 -0.37 16.78 -4.72
CA PHE A 114 0.11 17.97 -5.43
C PHE A 114 0.51 17.65 -6.86
N LYS A 115 0.40 18.63 -7.75
CA LYS A 115 0.87 18.56 -9.13
C LYS A 115 2.13 19.39 -9.28
N ILE A 116 3.15 18.81 -9.88
CA ILE A 116 4.40 19.52 -10.23
C ILE A 116 4.29 20.07 -11.65
N ASP A 117 3.65 19.31 -12.54
CA ASP A 117 3.41 19.66 -13.93
C ASP A 117 2.15 18.93 -14.40
N LYS A 118 1.65 19.23 -15.60
CA LYS A 118 0.42 18.65 -16.18
C LYS A 118 0.35 17.11 -16.12
N ASN A 119 1.52 16.46 -16.15
CA ASN A 119 1.65 15.00 -16.19
C ASN A 119 2.39 14.41 -14.97
N ILE A 120 2.80 15.23 -14.00
CA ILE A 120 3.55 14.77 -12.82
C ILE A 120 2.73 15.05 -11.58
N ASP A 121 2.24 13.97 -10.98
CA ASP A 121 1.50 14.00 -9.72
C ASP A 121 2.40 13.55 -8.58
N GLY A 122 2.27 14.23 -7.45
CA GLY A 122 2.90 13.89 -6.20
C GLY A 122 1.87 13.57 -5.13
N HIS A 123 2.22 12.64 -4.27
CA HIS A 123 1.47 12.28 -3.07
C HIS A 123 2.42 12.15 -1.91
N SER A 124 2.09 12.75 -0.78
CA SER A 124 2.81 12.57 0.47
C SER A 124 1.82 12.29 1.59
N GLU A 125 2.11 11.32 2.43
CA GLU A 125 1.29 11.03 3.61
C GLU A 125 2.15 10.78 4.85
N VAL A 126 1.65 11.21 6.00
CA VAL A 126 2.15 10.82 7.31
C VAL A 126 1.00 10.23 8.11
N VAL A 127 1.19 9.00 8.60
CA VAL A 127 0.17 8.27 9.35
C VAL A 127 0.74 7.72 10.66
N PHE A 128 -0.07 7.77 11.69
CA PHE A 128 0.24 7.39 13.06
C PHE A 128 -0.70 6.27 13.51
N GLY A 129 -0.16 5.27 14.15
CA GLY A 129 -0.93 4.16 14.70
C GLY A 129 -0.37 3.69 16.06
N ASN A 130 -1.05 2.71 16.65
CA ASN A 130 -0.64 2.16 17.95
C ASN A 130 0.78 1.56 17.90
N HIS A 131 1.22 1.09 16.74
CA HIS A 131 2.54 0.49 16.54
C HIS A 131 3.48 1.38 15.73
N GLY A 132 3.33 2.69 15.82
CA GLY A 132 4.30 3.65 15.28
C GLY A 132 3.80 4.48 14.11
N THR A 133 4.75 5.09 13.40
CA THR A 133 4.52 6.10 12.36
C THR A 133 5.14 5.65 11.04
N LYS A 134 4.43 5.93 9.96
CA LYS A 134 4.91 5.78 8.58
C LYS A 134 4.78 7.11 7.85
N VAL A 135 5.79 7.44 7.04
CA VAL A 135 5.73 8.51 6.04
C VAL A 135 5.91 7.87 4.67
N ASN A 136 5.11 8.28 3.71
CA ASN A 136 5.25 7.87 2.31
C ASN A 136 5.28 9.11 1.42
N VAL A 137 6.16 9.10 0.43
CA VAL A 137 6.17 10.08 -0.67
C VAL A 137 6.20 9.31 -1.97
N LYS A 138 5.32 9.67 -2.90
CA LYS A 138 5.22 9.06 -4.22
C LYS A 138 5.16 10.14 -5.28
N LEU A 139 5.95 9.98 -6.34
CA LEU A 139 5.87 10.77 -7.55
C LEU A 139 5.55 9.83 -8.71
N ASN A 140 4.65 10.22 -9.57
CA ASN A 140 4.32 9.47 -10.78
C ASN A 140 4.14 10.41 -11.96
N LYS A 141 4.38 9.89 -13.15
CA LYS A 141 4.20 10.62 -14.40
C LYS A 141 3.43 9.77 -15.41
N ALA A 142 2.37 10.34 -15.98
CA ALA A 142 1.59 9.67 -17.01
C ALA A 142 2.15 9.99 -18.41
N TYR A 143 2.46 8.95 -19.18
CA TYR A 143 2.87 9.03 -20.56
C TYR A 143 1.83 8.34 -21.45
N LYS A 144 1.13 9.12 -22.26
CA LYS A 144 0.20 8.57 -23.26
C LYS A 144 1.02 7.95 -24.40
N VAL A 145 1.05 6.63 -24.47
CA VAL A 145 1.76 5.87 -25.52
C VAL A 145 0.97 5.91 -26.82
N ASN A 146 -0.35 5.75 -26.72
CA ASN A 146 -1.33 5.92 -27.79
C ASN A 146 -2.71 6.21 -27.16
N ASP A 147 -3.78 6.26 -27.98
CA ASP A 147 -5.12 6.59 -27.49
C ASP A 147 -5.72 5.59 -26.50
N ARG A 148 -5.17 4.37 -26.42
CA ARG A 148 -5.66 3.31 -25.55
C ARG A 148 -4.68 2.91 -24.45
N VAL A 149 -3.43 3.33 -24.54
CA VAL A 149 -2.38 2.86 -23.60
C VAL A 149 -1.68 4.04 -22.97
N THR A 150 -1.69 4.07 -21.65
CA THR A 150 -0.94 5.01 -20.83
C THR A 150 0.09 4.24 -19.99
N PHE A 151 1.34 4.67 -20.04
CA PHE A 151 2.43 4.17 -19.19
C PHE A 151 2.66 5.13 -18.01
N ILE A 152 2.65 4.60 -16.81
CA ILE A 152 2.74 5.41 -15.57
C ILE A 152 3.87 4.88 -14.69
N PRO A 153 5.12 5.32 -14.91
CA PRO A 153 6.21 5.09 -13.95
C PRO A 153 5.99 5.89 -12.68
N ALA A 154 6.49 5.34 -11.57
CA ALA A 154 6.47 6.01 -10.29
C ALA A 154 7.75 5.72 -9.49
N ALA A 155 8.12 6.68 -8.65
CA ALA A 155 9.13 6.54 -7.61
C ALA A 155 8.49 6.74 -6.25
N THR A 156 8.92 5.96 -5.25
CA THR A 156 8.42 6.03 -3.89
C THR A 156 9.57 6.16 -2.89
N PHE A 157 9.31 6.88 -1.82
CA PHE A 157 10.15 6.94 -0.64
C PHE A 157 9.28 6.67 0.59
N ASN A 158 9.75 5.79 1.47
CA ASN A 158 9.08 5.47 2.72
C ASN A 158 10.03 5.66 3.90
N TYR A 159 9.49 6.18 4.99
CA TYR A 159 10.14 6.18 6.30
C TYR A 159 9.23 5.47 7.30
N TYR A 160 9.82 4.63 8.11
CA TYR A 160 9.17 3.88 9.20
C TYR A 160 9.94 4.15 10.49
N ASN A 161 9.27 4.61 11.54
CA ASN A 161 9.94 4.82 12.81
C ASN A 161 10.26 3.50 13.53
N SER A 162 11.13 3.56 14.54
CA SER A 162 11.60 2.39 15.28
C SER A 162 10.46 1.60 15.93
N LYS A 163 9.42 2.26 16.44
CA LYS A 163 8.25 1.60 17.04
C LYS A 163 7.47 0.78 16.00
N TYR A 164 7.31 1.30 14.77
CA TYR A 164 6.70 0.59 13.66
C TYR A 164 7.53 -0.64 13.27
N MET A 165 8.82 -0.45 13.10
CA MET A 165 9.72 -1.55 12.73
C MET A 165 9.86 -2.59 13.84
N ASP A 166 9.87 -2.18 15.11
CA ASP A 166 9.91 -3.11 16.23
C ASP A 166 8.68 -4.02 16.28
N TYR A 167 7.50 -3.48 16.01
CA TYR A 167 6.29 -4.29 15.89
C TYR A 167 6.37 -5.33 14.77
N TYR A 168 6.89 -4.94 13.59
CA TYR A 168 6.87 -5.81 12.41
C TYR A 168 8.08 -6.77 12.36
N ILE A 169 9.28 -6.30 12.67
CA ILE A 169 10.50 -7.12 12.54
C ILE A 169 11.25 -7.32 13.87
N GLY A 170 10.74 -6.81 14.97
CA GLY A 170 11.31 -7.06 16.30
C GLY A 170 11.21 -8.52 16.71
N ILE A 171 12.16 -8.97 17.51
CA ILE A 171 12.27 -10.33 18.07
C ILE A 171 12.40 -10.21 19.58
N LYS A 172 11.48 -10.83 20.32
CA LYS A 172 11.46 -10.87 21.79
C LYS A 172 12.15 -12.15 22.29
N GLU A 173 12.50 -12.21 23.55
CA GLU A 173 13.09 -13.42 24.16
C GLU A 173 12.22 -14.67 23.97
N LYS A 174 10.90 -14.55 24.12
CA LYS A 174 9.98 -15.65 23.86
C LYS A 174 10.06 -16.19 22.43
N ASP A 175 10.37 -15.33 21.44
CA ASP A 175 10.48 -15.71 20.05
C ASP A 175 11.76 -16.54 19.81
N VAL A 176 12.85 -16.18 20.50
CA VAL A 176 14.11 -16.95 20.49
C VAL A 176 13.89 -18.32 21.11
N LEU A 177 13.25 -18.40 22.27
CA LEU A 177 13.02 -19.67 22.98
C LEU A 177 12.12 -20.65 22.19
N ASN A 178 11.18 -20.12 21.42
CA ASN A 178 10.15 -20.93 20.76
C ASN A 178 10.45 -21.24 19.28
N ASN A 179 11.53 -20.72 18.69
CA ASN A 179 11.82 -20.86 17.26
C ASN A 179 13.29 -21.23 17.04
N ILE A 180 13.55 -22.43 16.52
CA ILE A 180 14.91 -22.99 16.40
C ILE A 180 15.85 -22.25 15.44
N LYS A 181 15.32 -21.36 14.60
CA LYS A 181 16.08 -20.54 13.64
C LYS A 181 16.20 -19.08 14.03
N ILE A 182 15.83 -18.75 15.25
CA ILE A 182 15.97 -17.40 15.81
C ILE A 182 16.99 -17.48 16.94
N GLU A 183 18.14 -16.86 16.74
CA GLU A 183 19.28 -17.00 17.63
C GLU A 183 19.35 -15.87 18.67
N LYS A 184 18.78 -14.69 18.35
CA LYS A 184 18.89 -13.50 19.19
C LYS A 184 17.68 -12.60 19.12
N THR A 185 17.50 -11.82 20.17
CA THR A 185 16.53 -10.72 20.18
C THR A 185 16.95 -9.62 19.21
N TYR A 186 15.96 -8.93 18.67
CA TYR A 186 16.19 -7.78 17.80
C TYR A 186 15.18 -6.68 18.10
N LYS A 187 15.67 -5.46 18.29
CA LYS A 187 14.84 -4.26 18.42
C LYS A 187 14.83 -3.50 17.11
N GLY A 188 13.65 -3.27 16.56
CA GLY A 188 13.47 -2.53 15.32
C GLY A 188 14.03 -1.11 15.43
N LYS A 189 14.62 -0.62 14.34
CA LYS A 189 15.19 0.73 14.22
C LYS A 189 14.51 1.48 13.10
N ASP A 190 14.54 2.81 13.17
CA ASP A 190 14.09 3.67 12.09
C ASP A 190 14.62 3.16 10.75
N THR A 191 13.75 3.06 9.77
CA THR A 191 14.07 2.43 8.48
C THR A 191 13.54 3.29 7.34
N ILE A 192 14.33 3.41 6.30
CA ILE A 192 13.91 4.01 5.03
C ILE A 192 13.80 2.92 3.97
N ALA A 193 12.95 3.17 2.97
CA ALA A 193 12.89 2.37 1.75
C ALA A 193 12.69 3.29 0.55
N GLY A 194 13.34 2.96 -0.55
CA GLY A 194 13.12 3.56 -1.85
C GLY A 194 12.54 2.53 -2.81
N GLY A 195 11.64 2.95 -3.69
CA GLY A 195 11.01 2.06 -4.65
C GLY A 195 10.81 2.70 -6.00
N VAL A 196 10.70 1.83 -7.01
CA VAL A 196 10.26 2.20 -8.36
C VAL A 196 9.20 1.22 -8.83
N SER A 197 8.23 1.75 -9.57
CA SER A 197 7.14 0.94 -10.12
C SER A 197 6.69 1.47 -11.46
N ALA A 198 5.94 0.67 -12.19
CA ALA A 198 5.28 1.09 -13.40
C ALA A 198 3.90 0.46 -13.49
N THR A 199 2.97 1.19 -14.10
CA THR A 199 1.64 0.71 -14.47
C THR A 199 1.43 0.93 -15.95
N LEU A 200 0.93 -0.08 -16.64
CA LEU A 200 0.32 0.04 -17.97
C LEU A 200 -1.18 0.05 -17.77
N ASP A 201 -1.81 1.13 -18.20
CA ASP A 201 -3.26 1.31 -18.20
C ASP A 201 -3.75 1.21 -19.64
N MET A 202 -4.54 0.19 -19.93
CA MET A 202 -5.01 -0.15 -21.25
C MET A 202 -6.53 -0.01 -21.32
N ALA A 203 -7.01 1.02 -22.02
CA ALA A 203 -8.43 1.24 -22.25
C ALA A 203 -9.01 0.12 -23.12
N VAL A 204 -9.95 -0.63 -22.58
CA VAL A 204 -10.73 -1.66 -23.30
C VAL A 204 -11.96 -1.04 -23.93
N THR A 205 -12.61 -0.13 -23.19
CA THR A 205 -13.70 0.75 -23.66
C THR A 205 -13.40 2.17 -23.18
N GLU A 206 -14.27 3.12 -23.48
CA GLU A 206 -14.17 4.49 -22.94
C GLU A 206 -14.22 4.52 -21.41
N GLN A 207 -14.90 3.57 -20.79
CA GLN A 207 -15.10 3.50 -19.34
C GLN A 207 -14.27 2.41 -18.65
N ALA A 208 -13.90 1.34 -19.35
CA ALA A 208 -13.22 0.20 -18.76
C ALA A 208 -11.76 0.11 -19.17
N SER A 209 -10.88 -0.13 -18.21
CA SER A 209 -9.45 -0.33 -18.42
C SER A 209 -8.97 -1.62 -17.79
N PHE A 210 -8.00 -2.26 -18.43
CA PHE A 210 -7.18 -3.32 -17.88
C PHE A 210 -5.83 -2.73 -17.45
N LEU A 211 -5.43 -3.05 -16.22
CA LEU A 211 -4.19 -2.57 -15.62
C LEU A 211 -3.21 -3.71 -15.44
N VAL A 212 -1.95 -3.49 -15.82
CA VAL A 212 -0.82 -4.35 -15.43
C VAL A 212 0.20 -3.48 -14.70
N PHE A 213 0.65 -3.92 -13.54
CA PHE A 213 1.56 -3.13 -12.74
C PHE A 213 2.61 -3.99 -12.04
N GLY A 214 3.72 -3.37 -11.71
CA GLY A 214 4.77 -4.01 -10.93
C GLY A 214 5.79 -3.02 -10.42
N GLY A 215 6.60 -3.48 -9.47
CA GLY A 215 7.60 -2.63 -8.86
C GLY A 215 8.51 -3.37 -7.89
N ILE A 216 9.46 -2.63 -7.36
CA ILE A 216 10.40 -3.08 -6.34
C ILE A 216 10.58 -1.99 -5.30
N ASP A 217 10.56 -2.37 -4.03
CA ASP A 217 10.95 -1.56 -2.89
C ASP A 217 12.22 -2.14 -2.27
N ILE A 218 13.17 -1.28 -1.96
CA ILE A 218 14.47 -1.63 -1.36
C ILE A 218 14.55 -0.94 0.00
N TYR A 219 14.51 -1.73 1.05
CA TYR A 219 14.64 -1.28 2.44
C TYR A 219 16.11 -1.16 2.84
N ASP A 220 16.40 -0.32 3.83
CA ASP A 220 17.71 -0.25 4.46
C ASP A 220 18.18 -1.66 4.88
N LYS A 221 19.43 -1.99 4.56
CA LYS A 221 20.04 -3.31 4.84
C LYS A 221 20.00 -3.69 6.32
N LYS A 222 19.87 -2.73 7.23
CA LYS A 222 19.78 -2.99 8.67
C LYS A 222 18.60 -3.86 9.09
N ILE A 223 17.51 -3.93 8.30
CA ILE A 223 16.39 -4.83 8.60
C ILE A 223 16.80 -6.31 8.57
N LYS A 224 17.81 -6.67 7.79
CA LYS A 224 18.38 -8.03 7.71
C LYS A 224 19.13 -8.47 8.97
N LYS A 225 19.34 -7.57 9.94
CA LYS A 225 19.88 -7.92 11.25
C LYS A 225 18.86 -8.65 12.13
N SER A 226 17.59 -8.62 11.75
CA SER A 226 16.52 -9.41 12.35
C SER A 226 16.49 -10.80 11.72
N ASP A 227 16.64 -11.85 12.52
CA ASP A 227 16.68 -13.24 12.05
C ASP A 227 15.39 -13.69 11.34
N ILE A 228 14.28 -12.98 11.53
CA ILE A 228 13.02 -13.27 10.81
C ILE A 228 12.98 -12.66 9.40
N VAL A 229 13.91 -11.76 9.08
CA VAL A 229 13.97 -11.07 7.77
C VAL A 229 14.93 -11.80 6.84
N LYS A 230 14.39 -12.28 5.72
CA LYS A 230 15.12 -12.98 4.67
C LYS A 230 15.82 -12.02 3.70
N THR A 231 15.14 -10.96 3.31
CA THR A 231 15.60 -10.02 2.27
C THR A 231 15.16 -8.60 2.60
N ASN A 232 15.92 -7.64 2.11
CA ASN A 232 15.54 -6.23 2.17
C ASN A 232 14.93 -5.71 0.86
N ASN A 233 14.68 -6.60 -0.11
CA ASN A 233 14.03 -6.24 -1.37
C ASN A 233 12.63 -6.87 -1.40
N GLN A 234 11.63 -6.07 -1.75
CA GLN A 234 10.26 -6.53 -1.98
C GLN A 234 9.85 -6.16 -3.41
N TYR A 235 9.58 -7.15 -4.24
CA TYR A 235 9.03 -6.96 -5.57
C TYR A 235 7.60 -7.45 -5.65
N TYR A 236 6.83 -6.85 -6.53
CA TYR A 236 5.46 -7.24 -6.78
C TYR A 236 5.10 -7.09 -8.26
N VAL A 237 4.15 -7.89 -8.68
CA VAL A 237 3.53 -7.81 -10.01
C VAL A 237 2.06 -8.15 -9.88
N GLY A 238 1.23 -7.45 -10.62
CA GLY A 238 -0.22 -7.64 -10.55
C GLY A 238 -0.95 -7.15 -11.78
N ALA A 239 -2.26 -7.45 -11.79
CA ALA A 239 -3.17 -6.99 -12.80
C ALA A 239 -4.54 -6.66 -12.17
N GLY A 240 -5.33 -5.85 -12.86
CA GLY A 240 -6.65 -5.47 -12.40
C GLY A 240 -7.53 -4.93 -13.50
N LEU A 241 -8.80 -4.79 -13.16
CA LEU A 241 -9.81 -4.14 -13.99
C LEU A 241 -10.31 -2.89 -13.27
N ARG A 242 -10.50 -1.82 -14.02
CA ARG A 242 -11.02 -0.55 -13.54
C ARG A 242 -12.17 -0.09 -14.43
N TYR A 243 -13.19 0.45 -13.81
CA TYR A 243 -14.31 1.12 -14.46
C TYR A 243 -14.35 2.57 -14.01
N SER A 244 -14.48 3.49 -14.97
CA SER A 244 -14.58 4.94 -14.72
C SER A 244 -15.96 5.44 -15.15
N PHE A 245 -16.58 6.33 -14.39
CA PHE A 245 -17.92 6.87 -14.63
C PHE A 245 -18.02 8.34 -14.20
#